data_d905c4bf635c203003f2aa73d47c18b4
#
_entry.id   d905c4bf635c203003f2aa73d47c18b4
#
_cell.length_a   1.000
_cell.length_b   1.000
_cell.length_c   1.000
_cell.angle_alpha   90.00
_cell.angle_beta   90.00
_cell.angle_gamma   90.00
#
_symmetry.space_group_name_H-M   'P 1'
#
loop_
_entity.id
_entity.type
_entity.pdbx_description
1 polymer ?
#
loop_
_entity_poly.entity_id
_entity_poly.type
_entity_poly.pdbx_seq_one_letter_code
_entity_poly.pdbx_strand_id
1 'polypeptide(L)'
;MKISLLPAVADVYEPTAGEIALMLLSAALFFVIFFWRRLAPGAWRARFVSDKIKKAWFSLSSEKERIAFAKLIVEAAKADGKVTGDENEAIFEEITLEHKKAAQKMTEDEMFGVLQQLTSEKKETVLQAMQTLLNADGDFAPLEAEWLARVTRNIAPIAS
;
A
#
# COMPACT_ATOMS: atom_id res chain seq x y z
N MET A 1 -68.59 -17.12 26.79
CA MET A 1 -67.20 -17.59 26.74
C MET A 1 -66.35 -16.34 26.43
N LYS A 2 -65.77 -15.70 27.43
CA LYS A 2 -64.91 -14.51 27.27
C LYS A 2 -63.45 -14.92 27.27
N ILE A 3 -62.81 -14.81 26.12
CA ILE A 3 -61.38 -15.04 25.99
C ILE A 3 -60.70 -13.71 26.36
N SER A 4 -60.10 -13.67 27.53
CA SER A 4 -59.28 -12.55 27.97
C SER A 4 -57.86 -12.72 27.38
N LEU A 5 -57.58 -11.96 26.32
CA LEU A 5 -56.20 -11.78 25.80
C LEU A 5 -55.49 -10.78 26.71
N LEU A 6 -54.70 -11.29 27.64
CA LEU A 6 -53.70 -10.47 28.34
C LEU A 6 -52.55 -10.20 27.37
N PRO A 7 -52.16 -8.94 27.13
CA PRO A 7 -50.94 -8.66 26.40
C PRO A 7 -49.75 -9.13 27.23
N ALA A 8 -48.91 -9.97 26.63
CA ALA A 8 -47.58 -10.26 27.18
C ALA A 8 -46.81 -8.95 27.25
N VAL A 9 -46.61 -8.46 28.43
CA VAL A 9 -45.65 -7.38 28.70
C VAL A 9 -44.27 -7.96 28.36
N ALA A 10 -43.74 -7.58 27.20
CA ALA A 10 -42.35 -7.87 26.90
C ALA A 10 -41.50 -7.19 27.97
N ASP A 11 -40.76 -7.97 28.73
CA ASP A 11 -39.76 -7.47 29.68
C ASP A 11 -38.83 -6.55 28.90
N VAL A 12 -38.94 -5.26 29.13
CA VAL A 12 -38.05 -4.25 28.55
C VAL A 12 -36.71 -4.44 29.25
N TYR A 13 -35.75 -5.00 28.53
CA TYR A 13 -34.38 -5.16 29.03
C TYR A 13 -33.80 -3.78 29.31
N GLU A 14 -33.56 -3.46 30.59
CA GLU A 14 -32.84 -2.26 31.02
C GLU A 14 -31.36 -2.62 31.22
N PRO A 15 -30.47 -2.10 30.34
CA PRO A 15 -29.06 -2.42 30.45
C PRO A 15 -28.47 -1.85 31.74
N THR A 16 -27.65 -2.62 32.40
CA THR A 16 -26.95 -2.20 33.64
C THR A 16 -25.92 -1.11 33.31
N ALA A 17 -25.56 -0.28 34.30
CA ALA A 17 -24.54 0.76 34.15
C ALA A 17 -23.19 0.20 33.65
N GLY A 18 -22.84 -1.06 34.00
CA GLY A 18 -21.65 -1.74 33.49
C GLY A 18 -21.73 -2.08 32.00
N GLU A 19 -22.90 -2.52 31.53
CA GLU A 19 -23.12 -2.84 30.12
C GLU A 19 -23.11 -1.58 29.26
N ILE A 20 -23.69 -0.48 29.76
CA ILE A 20 -23.63 0.83 29.10
C ILE A 20 -22.18 1.31 28.99
N ALA A 21 -21.40 1.19 30.07
CA ALA A 21 -19.98 1.56 30.06
C ALA A 21 -19.18 0.72 29.07
N LEU A 22 -19.44 -0.59 28.97
CA LEU A 22 -18.78 -1.49 28.05
C LEU A 22 -19.15 -1.17 26.59
N MET A 23 -20.41 -0.87 26.31
CA MET A 23 -20.88 -0.44 24.98
C MET A 23 -20.23 0.88 24.55
N LEU A 24 -20.14 1.85 25.45
CA LEU A 24 -19.51 3.14 25.16
C LEU A 24 -17.99 2.98 24.92
N LEU A 25 -17.33 2.12 25.70
CA LEU A 25 -15.91 1.81 25.52
C LEU A 25 -15.65 1.12 24.19
N SER A 26 -16.51 0.17 23.81
CA SER A 26 -16.43 -0.57 22.54
C SER A 26 -16.68 0.37 21.36
N ALA A 27 -17.67 1.26 21.46
CA ALA A 27 -17.96 2.27 20.45
C ALA A 27 -16.81 3.29 20.31
N ALA A 28 -16.23 3.74 21.43
CA ALA A 28 -15.08 4.63 21.44
C ALA A 28 -13.85 3.97 20.80
N LEU A 29 -13.58 2.71 21.14
CA LEU A 29 -12.47 1.94 20.54
C LEU A 29 -12.67 1.74 19.05
N PHE A 30 -13.90 1.39 18.62
CA PHE A 30 -14.25 1.28 17.21
C PHE A 30 -14.10 2.61 16.47
N PHE A 31 -14.52 3.72 17.11
CA PHE A 31 -14.39 5.07 16.58
C PHE A 31 -12.93 5.48 16.46
N VAL A 32 -12.09 5.19 17.47
CA VAL A 32 -10.64 5.44 17.43
C VAL A 32 -9.99 4.64 16.32
N ILE A 33 -10.29 3.34 16.19
CA ILE A 33 -9.73 2.49 15.13
C ILE A 33 -10.19 2.96 13.74
N PHE A 34 -11.48 3.28 13.59
CA PHE A 34 -12.05 3.72 12.31
C PHE A 34 -11.55 5.11 11.90
N PHE A 35 -11.52 6.07 12.84
CA PHE A 35 -11.01 7.42 12.59
C PHE A 35 -9.48 7.44 12.44
N TRP A 36 -8.76 6.65 13.25
CA TRP A 36 -7.31 6.49 13.09
C TRP A 36 -6.97 5.96 11.70
N ARG A 37 -7.75 5.00 11.22
CA ARG A 37 -7.58 4.43 9.89
C ARG A 37 -7.95 5.42 8.77
N ARG A 38 -8.76 6.43 9.03
CA ARG A 38 -9.24 7.41 8.05
C ARG A 38 -8.55 8.79 8.14
N LEU A 39 -8.10 9.23 9.31
CA LEU A 39 -7.52 10.57 9.54
C LEU A 39 -5.99 10.57 9.67
N ALA A 40 -5.37 9.46 10.06
CA ALA A 40 -3.90 9.35 10.14
C ALA A 40 -3.22 8.66 8.94
N PRO A 41 -3.91 8.33 7.83
CA PRO A 41 -3.37 7.43 6.81
C PRO A 41 -2.26 8.05 5.95
N GLY A 42 -2.35 9.33 5.61
CA GLY A 42 -1.45 9.91 4.62
C GLY A 42 0.02 9.94 5.08
N ALA A 43 0.31 10.58 6.19
CA ALA A 43 1.69 10.76 6.67
C ALA A 43 2.36 9.46 7.14
N TRP A 44 1.60 8.54 7.76
CA TRP A 44 2.13 7.23 8.19
C TRP A 44 2.35 6.29 7.01
N ARG A 45 1.42 6.25 6.07
CA ARG A 45 1.55 5.47 4.85
C ARG A 45 2.70 5.98 3.99
N ALA A 46 2.78 7.29 3.79
CA ALA A 46 3.87 7.91 3.05
C ALA A 46 5.25 7.58 3.66
N ARG A 47 5.39 7.63 5.00
CA ARG A 47 6.63 7.21 5.68
C ARG A 47 6.94 5.73 5.46
N PHE A 48 5.95 4.85 5.63
CA PHE A 48 6.16 3.41 5.46
C PHE A 48 6.54 3.05 4.02
N VAL A 49 5.90 3.68 3.02
CA VAL A 49 6.24 3.54 1.61
C VAL A 49 7.64 4.08 1.34
N SER A 50 7.94 5.29 1.84
CA SER A 50 9.26 5.92 1.71
C SER A 50 10.36 5.03 2.27
N ASP A 51 10.19 4.46 3.46
CA ASP A 51 11.18 3.57 4.09
C ASP A 51 11.46 2.32 3.25
N LYS A 52 10.44 1.72 2.66
CA LYS A 52 10.60 0.56 1.78
C LYS A 52 11.29 0.91 0.46
N ILE A 53 10.93 2.05 -0.13
CA ILE A 53 11.58 2.55 -1.34
C ILE A 53 13.04 2.92 -1.05
N LYS A 54 13.32 3.60 0.05
CA LYS A 54 14.70 3.91 0.49
C LYS A 54 15.51 2.63 0.67
N LYS A 55 14.95 1.62 1.36
CA LYS A 55 15.63 0.33 1.54
C LYS A 55 15.98 -0.31 0.20
N ALA A 56 15.04 -0.35 -0.74
CA ALA A 56 15.28 -0.86 -2.08
C ALA A 56 16.35 -0.04 -2.81
N TRP A 57 16.23 1.28 -2.80
CA TRP A 57 17.18 2.20 -3.43
C TRP A 57 18.62 1.99 -2.96
N PHE A 58 18.83 1.93 -1.64
CA PHE A 58 20.16 1.74 -1.07
C PHE A 58 20.70 0.31 -1.22
N SER A 59 19.85 -0.68 -1.47
CA SER A 59 20.30 -2.04 -1.80
C SER A 59 20.90 -2.13 -3.20
N LEU A 60 20.55 -1.19 -4.11
CA LEU A 60 21.03 -1.17 -5.48
C LEU A 60 22.44 -0.58 -5.56
N SER A 61 23.35 -1.33 -6.19
CA SER A 61 24.79 -1.02 -6.19
C SER A 61 25.21 -0.15 -7.36
N SER A 62 24.55 -0.26 -8.50
CA SER A 62 24.92 0.45 -9.73
C SER A 62 23.91 1.53 -10.09
N GLU A 63 24.38 2.56 -10.77
CA GLU A 63 23.53 3.63 -11.30
C GLU A 63 22.47 3.08 -12.25
N LYS A 64 22.83 2.10 -13.07
CA LYS A 64 21.90 1.45 -14.00
C LYS A 64 20.77 0.72 -13.28
N GLU A 65 21.07 0.05 -12.16
CA GLU A 65 20.06 -0.59 -11.31
C GLU A 65 19.10 0.45 -10.71
N ARG A 66 19.64 1.60 -10.25
CA ARG A 66 18.84 2.71 -9.69
C ARG A 66 17.93 3.35 -10.73
N ILE A 67 18.44 3.58 -11.96
CA ILE A 67 17.63 4.10 -13.08
C ILE A 67 16.52 3.12 -13.43
N ALA A 68 16.79 1.82 -13.48
CA ALA A 68 15.77 0.79 -13.75
C ALA A 68 14.71 0.75 -12.64
N PHE A 69 15.10 0.89 -11.39
CA PHE A 69 14.16 0.96 -10.27
C PHE A 69 13.34 2.27 -10.30
N ALA A 70 13.96 3.40 -10.62
CA ALA A 70 13.25 4.67 -10.83
C ALA A 70 12.21 4.56 -11.96
N LYS A 71 12.55 3.88 -13.07
CA LYS A 71 11.61 3.58 -14.16
C LYS A 71 10.45 2.74 -13.68
N LEU A 72 10.73 1.70 -12.90
CA LEU A 72 9.70 0.82 -12.34
C LEU A 72 8.70 1.60 -11.46
N ILE A 73 9.18 2.51 -10.60
CA ILE A 73 8.33 3.39 -9.77
C ILE A 73 7.47 4.32 -10.65
N VAL A 74 8.05 4.91 -11.69
CA VAL A 74 7.30 5.80 -12.61
C VAL A 74 6.19 5.03 -13.33
N GLU A 75 6.45 3.80 -13.75
CA GLU A 75 5.42 2.97 -14.40
C GLU A 75 4.35 2.50 -13.41
N ALA A 76 4.72 2.20 -12.15
CA ALA A 76 3.76 1.92 -11.07
C ALA A 76 2.82 3.11 -10.83
N ALA A 77 3.39 4.30 -10.72
CA ALA A 77 2.64 5.54 -10.55
C ALA A 77 1.65 5.83 -11.70
N LYS A 78 2.03 5.47 -12.93
CA LYS A 78 1.14 5.57 -14.10
C LYS A 78 0.01 4.55 -14.06
N ALA A 79 0.29 3.33 -13.57
CA ALA A 79 -0.72 2.27 -13.46
C ALA A 79 -1.78 2.60 -12.41
N ASP A 80 -1.39 3.22 -11.30
CA ASP A 80 -2.29 3.69 -10.25
C ASP A 80 -3.18 4.86 -10.73
N GLY A 81 -2.68 5.74 -11.59
CA GLY A 81 -3.43 6.89 -12.12
C GLY A 81 -3.84 7.94 -11.09
N LYS A 82 -3.54 7.73 -9.80
CA LYS A 82 -3.97 8.55 -8.66
C LYS A 82 -2.83 9.23 -7.92
N VAL A 83 -1.57 9.11 -8.40
CA VAL A 83 -0.43 9.68 -7.67
C VAL A 83 -0.59 11.18 -7.49
N THR A 84 -0.93 11.58 -6.28
CA THR A 84 -1.07 12.98 -5.88
C THR A 84 0.30 13.67 -5.80
N GLY A 85 0.32 15.01 -5.94
CA GLY A 85 1.56 15.80 -5.89
C GLY A 85 2.38 15.55 -4.63
N ASP A 86 1.72 15.41 -3.48
CA ASP A 86 2.35 15.22 -2.16
C ASP A 86 2.96 13.80 -2.02
N GLU A 87 2.33 12.77 -2.59
CA GLU A 87 2.87 11.42 -2.64
C GLU A 87 4.07 11.33 -3.58
N ASN A 88 4.03 12.04 -4.71
CA ASN A 88 5.17 12.17 -5.60
C ASN A 88 6.41 12.74 -4.90
N GLU A 89 6.24 13.73 -4.04
CA GLU A 89 7.35 14.37 -3.34
C GLU A 89 7.99 13.43 -2.31
N ALA A 90 7.17 12.72 -1.53
CA ALA A 90 7.63 11.75 -0.53
C ALA A 90 8.28 10.49 -1.15
N ILE A 91 7.77 10.02 -2.29
CA ILE A 91 8.28 8.84 -3.00
C ILE A 91 9.59 9.17 -3.73
N PHE A 92 9.78 10.44 -4.14
CA PHE A 92 10.86 10.85 -5.04
C PHE A 92 11.99 11.61 -4.36
N GLU A 93 12.01 11.72 -3.03
CA GLU A 93 13.06 12.44 -2.31
C GLU A 93 14.47 11.93 -2.64
N GLU A 94 14.62 10.60 -2.81
CA GLU A 94 15.89 9.95 -3.15
C GLU A 94 16.16 9.91 -4.67
N ILE A 95 15.14 10.14 -5.50
CA ILE A 95 15.25 10.06 -6.96
C ILE A 95 15.49 11.45 -7.54
N THR A 96 16.73 11.73 -7.90
CA THR A 96 17.11 13.02 -8.50
C THR A 96 16.43 13.25 -9.85
N LEU A 97 16.39 14.51 -10.29
CA LEU A 97 15.89 14.88 -11.61
C LEU A 97 16.64 14.15 -12.75
N GLU A 98 17.93 13.86 -12.55
CA GLU A 98 18.75 13.13 -13.52
C GLU A 98 18.29 11.68 -13.64
N HIS A 99 18.02 11.00 -12.53
CA HIS A 99 17.44 9.65 -12.52
C HIS A 99 16.08 9.63 -13.22
N LYS A 100 15.21 10.61 -12.97
CA LYS A 100 13.90 10.71 -13.64
C LYS A 100 14.04 10.87 -15.16
N LYS A 101 14.95 11.73 -15.63
CA LYS A 101 15.22 11.91 -17.06
C LYS A 101 15.80 10.65 -17.70
N ALA A 102 16.72 9.97 -17.01
CA ALA A 102 17.30 8.72 -17.49
C ALA A 102 16.25 7.59 -17.53
N ALA A 103 15.42 7.48 -16.50
CA ALA A 103 14.31 6.53 -16.44
C ALA A 103 13.28 6.74 -17.55
N GLN A 104 12.98 7.98 -17.94
CA GLN A 104 12.07 8.27 -19.05
C GLN A 104 12.62 7.80 -20.41
N LYS A 105 13.95 7.80 -20.59
CA LYS A 105 14.60 7.34 -21.82
C LYS A 105 14.76 5.83 -21.88
N MET A 106 14.75 5.15 -20.72
CA MET A 106 14.89 3.71 -20.62
C MET A 106 13.61 3.01 -21.11
N THR A 107 13.75 2.02 -21.97
CA THR A 107 12.62 1.19 -22.40
C THR A 107 12.21 0.20 -21.33
N GLU A 108 11.00 -0.38 -21.43
CA GLU A 108 10.52 -1.38 -20.48
C GLU A 108 11.37 -2.66 -20.56
N ASP A 109 11.77 -3.07 -21.75
CA ASP A 109 12.63 -4.26 -21.93
C ASP A 109 14.02 -4.08 -21.31
N GLU A 110 14.61 -2.89 -21.47
CA GLU A 110 15.88 -2.56 -20.82
C GLU A 110 15.77 -2.57 -19.30
N MET A 111 14.69 -2.01 -18.77
CA MET A 111 14.39 -2.03 -17.34
C MET A 111 14.31 -3.46 -16.82
N PHE A 112 13.48 -4.31 -17.43
CA PHE A 112 13.37 -5.71 -17.00
C PHE A 112 14.68 -6.47 -17.17
N GLY A 113 15.42 -6.23 -18.26
CA GLY A 113 16.72 -6.85 -18.47
C GLY A 113 17.75 -6.55 -17.36
N VAL A 114 17.73 -5.31 -16.82
CA VAL A 114 18.56 -4.93 -15.67
C VAL A 114 18.04 -5.57 -14.38
N LEU A 115 16.74 -5.50 -14.12
CA LEU A 115 16.15 -6.04 -12.89
C LEU A 115 16.26 -7.56 -12.79
N GLN A 116 16.24 -8.27 -13.90
CA GLN A 116 16.47 -9.72 -13.96
C GLN A 116 17.89 -10.12 -13.53
N GLN A 117 18.87 -9.25 -13.69
CA GLN A 117 20.27 -9.50 -13.31
C GLN A 117 20.53 -9.25 -11.81
N LEU A 118 19.58 -8.68 -11.08
CA LEU A 118 19.70 -8.47 -9.65
C LEU A 118 19.82 -9.81 -8.89
N THR A 119 20.49 -9.78 -7.76
CA THR A 119 20.50 -10.92 -6.82
C THR A 119 19.09 -11.18 -6.28
N SER A 120 18.83 -12.41 -5.83
CA SER A 120 17.51 -12.78 -5.27
C SER A 120 17.07 -11.85 -4.14
N GLU A 121 17.99 -11.46 -3.26
CA GLU A 121 17.72 -10.54 -2.15
C GLU A 121 17.30 -9.14 -2.64
N LYS A 122 18.00 -8.59 -3.63
CA LYS A 122 17.66 -7.30 -4.24
C LYS A 122 16.31 -7.36 -4.95
N LYS A 123 16.04 -8.44 -5.69
CA LYS A 123 14.74 -8.67 -6.35
C LYS A 123 13.60 -8.67 -5.35
N GLU A 124 13.76 -9.40 -4.25
CA GLU A 124 12.75 -9.44 -3.18
C GLU A 124 12.51 -8.06 -2.58
N THR A 125 13.59 -7.32 -2.30
CA THR A 125 13.49 -5.96 -1.73
C THR A 125 12.77 -5.00 -2.69
N VAL A 126 13.08 -5.06 -3.98
CA VAL A 126 12.41 -4.29 -5.03
C VAL A 126 10.93 -4.66 -5.13
N LEU A 127 10.59 -5.96 -5.15
CA LEU A 127 9.21 -6.41 -5.22
C LEU A 127 8.40 -6.01 -3.97
N GLN A 128 8.99 -6.11 -2.77
CA GLN A 128 8.37 -5.63 -1.54
C GLN A 128 8.09 -4.13 -1.57
N ALA A 129 9.02 -3.32 -2.10
CA ALA A 129 8.81 -1.89 -2.27
C ALA A 129 7.64 -1.60 -3.22
N MET A 130 7.54 -2.31 -4.34
CA MET A 130 6.44 -2.15 -5.29
C MET A 130 5.09 -2.58 -4.72
N GLN A 131 5.04 -3.72 -4.02
CA GLN A 131 3.82 -4.16 -3.32
C GLN A 131 3.36 -3.13 -2.28
N THR A 132 4.31 -2.56 -1.53
CA THR A 132 4.00 -1.55 -0.53
C THR A 132 3.50 -0.25 -1.17
N LEU A 133 4.09 0.16 -2.28
CA LEU A 133 3.69 1.34 -3.04
C LEU A 133 2.25 1.21 -3.54
N LEU A 134 1.93 0.11 -4.22
CA LEU A 134 0.59 -0.11 -4.80
C LEU A 134 -0.50 -0.37 -3.75
N ASN A 135 -0.16 -0.87 -2.56
CA ASN A 135 -1.11 -1.05 -1.47
C ASN A 135 -1.23 0.19 -0.55
N ALA A 136 -0.58 1.30 -0.90
CA ALA A 136 -0.48 2.45 -0.01
C ALA A 136 -1.84 3.12 0.26
N ASP A 137 -2.74 3.18 -0.71
CA ASP A 137 -4.06 3.78 -0.56
C ASP A 137 -5.11 2.79 0.01
N GLY A 138 -4.81 1.50 0.02
CA GLY A 138 -5.68 0.42 0.51
C GLY A 138 -6.78 0.03 -0.47
N ASP A 139 -6.74 0.55 -1.70
CA ASP A 139 -7.68 0.25 -2.78
C ASP A 139 -6.90 -0.32 -3.97
N PHE A 140 -6.69 -1.63 -3.96
CA PHE A 140 -5.89 -2.32 -4.96
C PHE A 140 -6.70 -2.54 -6.23
N ALA A 141 -6.52 -1.67 -7.22
CA ALA A 141 -7.26 -1.72 -8.47
C ALA A 141 -6.85 -2.94 -9.33
N PRO A 142 -7.77 -3.49 -10.16
CA PRO A 142 -7.45 -4.63 -11.04
C PRO A 142 -6.24 -4.39 -11.96
N LEU A 143 -6.08 -3.15 -12.46
CA LEU A 143 -4.94 -2.77 -13.31
C LEU A 143 -3.60 -2.82 -12.56
N GLU A 144 -3.59 -2.42 -11.28
CA GLU A 144 -2.41 -2.49 -10.42
C GLU A 144 -2.03 -3.94 -10.13
N ALA A 145 -3.04 -4.79 -9.88
CA ALA A 145 -2.85 -6.22 -9.67
C ALA A 145 -2.23 -6.89 -10.91
N GLU A 146 -2.74 -6.57 -12.08
CA GLU A 146 -2.22 -7.09 -13.36
C GLU A 146 -0.79 -6.60 -13.62
N TRP A 147 -0.54 -5.31 -13.36
CA TRP A 147 0.79 -4.71 -13.49
C TRP A 147 1.79 -5.35 -12.53
N LEU A 148 1.43 -5.49 -11.24
CA LEU A 148 2.29 -6.13 -10.25
C LEU A 148 2.56 -7.60 -10.58
N ALA A 149 1.55 -8.34 -11.06
CA ALA A 149 1.72 -9.73 -11.49
C ALA A 149 2.68 -9.83 -12.69
N ARG A 150 2.62 -8.89 -13.63
CA ARG A 150 3.55 -8.79 -14.76
C ARG A 150 4.97 -8.51 -14.28
N VAL A 151 5.15 -7.53 -13.40
CA VAL A 151 6.46 -7.20 -12.80
C VAL A 151 7.02 -8.39 -12.05
N THR A 152 6.24 -9.02 -11.19
CA THR A 152 6.65 -10.18 -10.41
C THR A 152 7.11 -11.32 -11.33
N ARG A 153 6.36 -11.62 -12.39
CA ARG A 153 6.70 -12.68 -13.36
C ARG A 153 8.03 -12.41 -14.08
N ASN A 154 8.31 -11.13 -14.38
CA ASN A 154 9.54 -10.76 -15.08
C ASN A 154 10.76 -10.66 -14.16
N ILE A 155 10.58 -10.36 -12.88
CA ILE A 155 11.70 -10.11 -11.95
C ILE A 155 11.92 -11.28 -10.99
N ALA A 156 10.88 -12.06 -10.66
CA ALA A 156 10.99 -13.14 -9.68
C ALA A 156 12.15 -14.08 -10.02
N PRO A 157 12.89 -14.58 -9.03
CA PRO A 157 13.90 -15.58 -9.27
C PRO A 157 13.22 -16.83 -9.86
N ILE A 158 13.79 -17.36 -10.93
CA ILE A 158 13.38 -18.66 -11.47
C ILE A 158 13.61 -19.66 -10.34
N ALA A 159 12.52 -20.27 -9.84
CA ALA A 159 12.64 -21.34 -8.86
C ALA A 159 13.45 -22.47 -9.48
N SER A 160 14.67 -22.60 -9.02
CA SER A 160 15.59 -23.70 -9.39
C SER A 160 15.31 -24.92 -8.56
#